data_e84616212f82540f68c135a440afee40
#
_entry.id   e84616212f82540f68c135a440afee40
#
_cell.length_a   1.000
_cell.length_b   1.000
_cell.length_c   1.000
_cell.angle_alpha   90.00
_cell.angle_beta   90.00
_cell.angle_gamma   90.00
#
_symmetry.space_group_name_H-M   'P 1'
#
loop_
_entity.id
_entity.type
_entity.pdbx_description
1 polymer ?
#
loop_
_entity_poly.entity_id
_entity_poly.type
_entity_poly.pdbx_seq_one_letter_code
_entity_poly.pdbx_strand_id
1 'polypeptide(L)'
;MKKQYIVRHGQTVWNLEKRKQGQKDSPLTIKGIEQAKMVAKTLKEEIPDLQNYQFVISPQWRCQQYASIICELLDKDFSDCILEEDIREHSFGLWEGKVEPEIEKQFPGFLARRYKSENYWSYIVPKGESYEILYNRVSAVVNKYRKHNVVFICHEMVSKVMRGNLLNLKPEEILPLNHKQDLIYKFDGELTTLQVNNR
;
A
#
# COMPACT_ATOMS: atom_id res chain seq x y z
N MET A 1 -22.99 -5.83 5.30
CA MET A 1 -21.70 -6.39 4.89
C MET A 1 -20.62 -5.63 5.62
N LYS A 2 -19.46 -6.21 5.92
CA LYS A 2 -18.36 -5.48 6.57
C LYS A 2 -17.66 -4.60 5.55
N LYS A 3 -17.20 -3.41 5.99
CA LYS A 3 -16.58 -2.42 5.12
C LYS A 3 -15.07 -2.43 5.29
N GLN A 4 -14.35 -2.37 4.19
CA GLN A 4 -12.89 -2.28 4.18
C GLN A 4 -12.45 -1.04 3.41
N TYR A 5 -11.54 -0.28 3.99
CA TYR A 5 -10.92 0.87 3.37
C TYR A 5 -9.44 0.58 3.14
N ILE A 6 -8.94 0.86 1.96
CA ILE A 6 -7.54 0.65 1.60
C ILE A 6 -6.93 2.01 1.31
N VAL A 7 -5.96 2.39 2.11
CA VAL A 7 -5.25 3.67 2.06
C VAL A 7 -3.78 3.40 1.75
N ARG A 8 -3.24 4.07 0.74
CA ARG A 8 -1.80 4.09 0.48
C ARG A 8 -1.15 5.19 1.30
N HIS A 9 0.04 4.94 1.88
CA HIS A 9 0.83 5.96 2.55
C HIS A 9 1.08 7.19 1.66
N GLY A 10 1.26 8.36 2.26
CA GLY A 10 1.53 9.61 1.58
C GLY A 10 2.89 9.66 0.87
N GLN A 11 3.13 10.73 0.14
CA GLN A 11 4.37 10.93 -0.59
C GLN A 11 5.57 10.92 0.36
N THR A 12 6.59 10.11 0.01
CA THR A 12 7.88 10.06 0.68
C THR A 12 8.97 10.76 -0.16
N VAL A 13 10.12 11.05 0.46
CA VAL A 13 11.29 11.60 -0.25
C VAL A 13 11.68 10.69 -1.43
N TRP A 14 11.70 9.37 -1.23
CA TRP A 14 12.03 8.44 -2.32
C TRP A 14 10.97 8.34 -3.40
N ASN A 15 9.69 8.60 -3.09
CA ASN A 15 8.69 8.76 -4.15
C ASN A 15 9.00 9.98 -5.03
N LEU A 16 9.39 11.11 -4.41
CA LEU A 16 9.78 12.32 -5.13
C LEU A 16 11.03 12.09 -6.00
N GLU A 17 12.00 11.36 -5.48
CA GLU A 17 13.24 11.01 -6.18
C GLU A 17 13.07 9.84 -7.18
N LYS A 18 11.89 9.22 -7.27
CA LYS A 18 11.59 8.04 -8.10
C LYS A 18 12.47 6.82 -7.77
N ARG A 19 12.91 6.69 -6.52
CA ARG A 19 13.64 5.52 -6.03
C ARG A 19 12.69 4.37 -5.72
N LYS A 20 13.10 3.15 -6.06
CA LYS A 20 12.38 1.93 -5.63
C LYS A 20 12.53 1.78 -4.12
N GLN A 21 11.44 1.90 -3.38
CA GLN A 21 11.49 1.79 -1.92
C GLN A 21 11.51 0.33 -1.46
N GLY A 22 10.53 -0.45 -1.93
CA GLY A 22 10.38 -1.81 -1.45
C GLY A 22 10.19 -1.86 0.06
N GLN A 23 10.99 -2.67 0.73
CA GLN A 23 10.95 -2.83 2.19
C GLN A 23 11.90 -1.89 2.95
N LYS A 24 12.71 -1.08 2.25
CA LYS A 24 13.41 0.06 2.86
C LYS A 24 12.46 1.25 3.01
N ASP A 25 12.85 2.18 3.85
CA ASP A 25 12.04 3.34 4.17
C ASP A 25 12.72 4.68 3.83
N SER A 26 11.87 5.67 3.59
CA SER A 26 12.23 7.08 3.57
C SER A 26 11.10 7.91 4.19
N PRO A 27 11.40 9.07 4.80
CA PRO A 27 10.41 9.86 5.51
C PRO A 27 9.34 10.42 4.57
N LEU A 28 8.18 10.75 5.12
CA LEU A 28 7.16 11.52 4.43
C LEU A 28 7.69 12.91 4.06
N THR A 29 7.30 13.42 2.90
CA THR A 29 7.45 14.83 2.55
C THR A 29 6.38 15.67 3.24
N ILE A 30 6.52 17.02 3.23
CA ILE A 30 5.45 17.92 3.69
C ILE A 30 4.14 17.60 2.98
N LYS A 31 4.17 17.34 1.66
CA LYS A 31 3.01 16.91 0.90
C LYS A 31 2.44 15.59 1.42
N GLY A 32 3.29 14.64 1.80
CA GLY A 32 2.85 13.37 2.39
C GLY A 32 2.14 13.54 3.73
N ILE A 33 2.60 14.48 4.57
CA ILE A 33 1.96 14.86 5.83
C ILE A 33 0.58 15.49 5.57
N GLU A 34 0.48 16.43 4.61
CA GLU A 34 -0.81 17.03 4.24
C GLU A 34 -1.79 16.00 3.68
N GLN A 35 -1.31 15.02 2.92
CA GLN A 35 -2.13 13.89 2.47
C GLN A 35 -2.67 13.06 3.64
N ALA A 36 -1.89 12.86 4.72
CA ALA A 36 -2.38 12.18 5.92
C ALA A 36 -3.53 12.94 6.58
N LYS A 37 -3.41 14.26 6.70
CA LYS A 37 -4.47 15.13 7.26
C LYS A 37 -5.76 15.05 6.43
N MET A 38 -5.63 15.11 5.12
CA MET A 38 -6.79 15.02 4.22
C MET A 38 -7.46 13.65 4.29
N VAL A 39 -6.69 12.56 4.35
CA VAL A 39 -7.22 11.21 4.53
C VAL A 39 -7.95 11.08 5.86
N ALA A 40 -7.40 11.61 6.96
CA ALA A 40 -8.08 11.61 8.25
C ALA A 40 -9.44 12.31 8.17
N LYS A 41 -9.50 13.51 7.56
CA LYS A 41 -10.75 14.24 7.35
C LYS A 41 -11.75 13.41 6.55
N THR A 42 -11.33 12.84 5.41
CA THR A 42 -12.20 12.01 4.56
C THR A 42 -12.73 10.78 5.30
N LEU A 43 -11.89 10.09 6.08
CA LEU A 43 -12.31 8.95 6.88
C LEU A 43 -13.31 9.34 7.99
N LYS A 44 -13.11 10.49 8.64
CA LYS A 44 -14.02 11.03 9.67
C LYS A 44 -15.41 11.34 9.09
N GLU A 45 -15.47 11.89 7.89
CA GLU A 45 -16.72 12.20 7.20
C GLU A 45 -17.44 10.93 6.69
N GLU A 46 -16.66 9.95 6.19
CA GLU A 46 -17.19 8.72 5.59
C GLU A 46 -17.61 7.67 6.63
N ILE A 47 -16.97 7.63 7.79
CA ILE A 47 -17.14 6.59 8.80
C ILE A 47 -17.62 7.20 10.14
N PRO A 48 -18.95 7.31 10.37
CA PRO A 48 -19.47 7.90 11.61
C PRO A 48 -19.11 7.14 12.90
N ASP A 49 -18.95 5.82 12.80
CA ASP A 49 -18.65 4.90 13.91
C ASP A 49 -17.21 4.34 13.83
N LEU A 50 -16.25 5.20 13.54
CA LEU A 50 -14.85 4.86 13.26
C LEU A 50 -14.18 4.05 14.39
N GLN A 51 -14.64 4.18 15.63
CA GLN A 51 -14.15 3.42 16.76
C GLN A 51 -14.40 1.90 16.62
N ASN A 52 -15.39 1.51 15.82
CA ASN A 52 -15.70 0.11 15.51
C ASN A 52 -14.85 -0.47 14.36
N TYR A 53 -13.89 0.31 13.85
CA TYR A 53 -12.97 -0.13 12.80
C TYR A 53 -11.61 -0.47 13.36
N GLN A 54 -11.08 -1.62 12.94
CA GLN A 54 -9.69 -1.99 13.17
C GLN A 54 -8.80 -1.24 12.18
N PHE A 55 -7.74 -0.62 12.69
CA PHE A 55 -6.69 -0.05 11.86
C PHE A 55 -5.56 -1.07 11.73
N VAL A 56 -5.35 -1.56 10.51
CA VAL A 56 -4.32 -2.56 10.18
C VAL A 56 -3.27 -1.90 9.32
N ILE A 57 -2.06 -1.79 9.86
CA ILE A 57 -1.01 -0.92 9.35
C ILE A 57 0.21 -1.75 8.96
N SER A 58 0.79 -1.46 7.80
CA SER A 58 2.11 -2.00 7.46
C SER A 58 3.15 -1.55 8.50
N PRO A 59 4.03 -2.45 8.97
CA PRO A 59 5.03 -2.10 9.98
C PRO A 59 6.15 -1.21 9.44
N GLN A 60 6.17 -0.90 8.14
CA GLN A 60 7.15 -0.01 7.55
C GLN A 60 6.96 1.43 8.04
N TRP A 61 8.07 2.10 8.36
CA TRP A 61 8.10 3.39 9.04
C TRP A 61 7.22 4.46 8.38
N ARG A 62 7.23 4.57 7.05
CA ARG A 62 6.38 5.53 6.31
C ARG A 62 4.89 5.32 6.53
N CYS A 63 4.44 4.06 6.70
CA CYS A 63 3.04 3.75 7.01
C CYS A 63 2.72 4.06 8.47
N GLN A 64 3.63 3.75 9.40
CA GLN A 64 3.45 4.08 10.81
C GLN A 64 3.42 5.61 11.03
N GLN A 65 4.34 6.36 10.43
CA GLN A 65 4.34 7.81 10.46
C GLN A 65 3.05 8.40 9.89
N TYR A 66 2.57 7.85 8.77
CA TYR A 66 1.33 8.29 8.13
C TYR A 66 0.11 7.97 9.00
N ALA A 67 0.06 6.78 9.56
CA ALA A 67 -1.01 6.32 10.42
C ALA A 67 -1.07 7.08 11.75
N SER A 68 0.08 7.42 12.36
CA SER A 68 0.10 8.18 13.61
C SER A 68 -0.54 9.57 13.45
N ILE A 69 -0.28 10.25 12.32
CA ILE A 69 -0.92 11.53 12.00
C ILE A 69 -2.44 11.37 11.82
N ILE A 70 -2.86 10.29 11.13
CA ILE A 70 -4.29 10.01 10.94
C ILE A 70 -4.96 9.71 12.28
N CYS A 71 -4.35 8.85 13.10
CA CYS A 71 -4.90 8.47 14.40
C CYS A 71 -5.06 9.68 15.32
N GLU A 72 -4.05 10.57 15.41
CA GLU A 72 -4.10 11.80 16.19
C GLU A 72 -5.30 12.68 15.80
N LEU A 73 -5.55 12.86 14.49
CA LEU A 73 -6.66 13.68 13.99
C LEU A 73 -8.05 13.01 14.12
N LEU A 74 -8.08 11.71 14.33
CA LEU A 74 -9.29 10.91 14.54
C LEU A 74 -9.57 10.60 16.02
N ASP A 75 -8.78 11.16 16.94
CA ASP A 75 -8.84 10.87 18.38
C ASP A 75 -8.75 9.35 18.67
N LYS A 76 -7.93 8.63 17.89
CA LYS A 76 -7.68 7.20 18.01
C LYS A 76 -6.28 6.95 18.55
N ASP A 77 -6.17 6.09 19.57
CA ASP A 77 -4.84 5.71 20.08
C ASP A 77 -4.12 4.85 19.03
N PHE A 78 -2.91 5.26 18.66
CA PHE A 78 -2.07 4.48 17.73
C PHE A 78 -1.69 3.11 18.30
N SER A 79 -1.63 2.96 19.63
CA SER A 79 -1.35 1.67 20.28
C SER A 79 -2.44 0.62 20.06
N ASP A 80 -3.67 1.04 19.72
CA ASP A 80 -4.77 0.14 19.35
C ASP A 80 -4.68 -0.37 17.91
N CYS A 81 -3.73 0.13 17.13
CA CYS A 81 -3.55 -0.28 15.75
C CYS A 81 -2.79 -1.60 15.67
N ILE A 82 -3.16 -2.42 14.69
CA ILE A 82 -2.53 -3.71 14.44
C ILE A 82 -1.41 -3.51 13.40
N LEU A 83 -0.16 -3.77 13.77
CA LEU A 83 0.94 -3.86 12.82
C LEU A 83 0.93 -5.25 12.19
N GLU A 84 0.67 -5.30 10.87
CA GLU A 84 0.54 -6.55 10.12
C GLU A 84 1.74 -6.73 9.18
N GLU A 85 2.60 -7.70 9.49
CA GLU A 85 3.83 -7.97 8.76
C GLU A 85 3.59 -8.34 7.30
N ASP A 86 2.52 -9.05 7.01
CA ASP A 86 2.23 -9.55 5.67
C ASP A 86 1.68 -8.50 4.70
N ILE A 87 1.47 -7.24 5.17
CA ILE A 87 1.17 -6.11 4.28
C ILE A 87 2.35 -5.14 4.10
N ARG A 88 3.59 -5.58 4.35
CA ARG A 88 4.79 -4.86 3.88
C ARG A 88 4.79 -4.75 2.37
N GLU A 89 5.42 -3.68 1.85
CA GLU A 89 5.51 -3.49 0.39
C GLU A 89 6.28 -4.63 -0.28
N HIS A 90 6.08 -4.78 -1.58
CA HIS A 90 6.85 -5.68 -2.42
C HIS A 90 8.34 -5.46 -2.25
N SER A 91 9.08 -6.52 -1.92
CA SER A 91 10.54 -6.43 -1.79
C SER A 91 11.21 -6.33 -3.16
N PHE A 92 11.90 -5.21 -3.39
CA PHE A 92 12.72 -5.00 -4.58
C PHE A 92 14.19 -5.43 -4.37
N GLY A 93 14.52 -6.04 -3.22
CA GLY A 93 15.85 -6.59 -2.94
C GLY A 93 16.98 -5.62 -3.26
N LEU A 94 17.90 -6.02 -4.14
CA LEU A 94 19.08 -5.20 -4.50
C LEU A 94 18.74 -3.89 -5.24
N TRP A 95 17.49 -3.68 -5.66
CA TRP A 95 17.06 -2.45 -6.33
C TRP A 95 16.59 -1.38 -5.33
N GLU A 96 16.36 -1.75 -4.08
CA GLU A 96 15.87 -0.82 -3.06
C GLU A 96 16.84 0.34 -2.81
N GLY A 97 16.30 1.55 -2.82
CA GLY A 97 17.03 2.80 -2.69
C GLY A 97 17.62 3.32 -4.01
N LYS A 98 17.42 2.63 -5.14
CA LYS A 98 17.96 3.01 -6.45
C LYS A 98 16.90 3.55 -7.39
N VAL A 99 17.30 4.45 -8.29
CA VAL A 99 16.52 4.83 -9.47
C VAL A 99 16.82 3.88 -10.63
N GLU A 100 15.94 3.82 -11.63
CA GLU A 100 16.09 2.89 -12.77
C GLU A 100 17.44 3.01 -13.51
N PRO A 101 18.01 4.21 -13.75
CA PRO A 101 19.33 4.33 -14.35
C PRO A 101 20.47 3.70 -13.51
N GLU A 102 20.38 3.81 -12.17
CA GLU A 102 21.35 3.18 -11.26
C GLU A 102 21.22 1.65 -11.28
N ILE A 103 19.99 1.15 -11.38
CA ILE A 103 19.71 -0.28 -11.51
C ILE A 103 20.26 -0.80 -12.82
N GLU A 104 19.99 -0.12 -13.94
CA GLU A 104 20.45 -0.55 -15.26
C GLU A 104 21.98 -0.51 -15.37
N LYS A 105 22.64 0.48 -14.76
CA LYS A 105 24.11 0.55 -14.71
C LYS A 105 24.71 -0.63 -13.93
N GLN A 106 24.10 -1.01 -12.81
CA GLN A 106 24.61 -2.09 -11.95
C GLN A 106 24.22 -3.49 -12.46
N PHE A 107 23.08 -3.61 -13.12
CA PHE A 107 22.50 -4.85 -13.62
C PHE A 107 22.03 -4.68 -15.08
N PRO A 108 22.94 -4.60 -16.06
CA PRO A 108 22.59 -4.31 -17.45
C PRO A 108 21.55 -5.27 -18.03
N GLY A 109 20.50 -4.72 -18.64
CA GLY A 109 19.43 -5.47 -19.26
C GLY A 109 18.46 -6.16 -18.27
N PHE A 110 18.62 -5.94 -16.96
CA PHE A 110 17.82 -6.64 -15.95
C PHE A 110 16.38 -6.11 -15.89
N LEU A 111 16.17 -4.80 -16.03
CA LEU A 111 14.85 -4.21 -16.13
C LEU A 111 14.08 -4.72 -17.34
N ALA A 112 14.75 -4.74 -18.51
CA ALA A 112 14.15 -5.23 -19.75
C ALA A 112 13.76 -6.72 -19.65
N ARG A 113 14.61 -7.56 -19.04
CA ARG A 113 14.29 -8.98 -18.80
C ARG A 113 13.08 -9.15 -17.89
N ARG A 114 12.98 -8.36 -16.82
CA ARG A 114 11.83 -8.41 -15.93
C ARG A 114 10.54 -8.06 -16.67
N TYR A 115 10.51 -6.92 -17.37
CA TYR A 115 9.29 -6.43 -18.02
C TYR A 115 8.88 -7.23 -19.27
N LYS A 116 9.80 -7.96 -19.89
CA LYS A 116 9.55 -8.82 -21.06
C LYS A 116 9.42 -10.31 -20.72
N SER A 117 9.58 -10.67 -19.44
CA SER A 117 9.49 -12.07 -19.03
C SER A 117 8.05 -12.56 -19.16
N GLU A 118 7.85 -13.69 -19.83
CA GLU A 118 6.57 -14.42 -19.85
C GLU A 118 6.13 -14.82 -18.43
N ASN A 119 7.10 -14.96 -17.50
CA ASN A 119 6.90 -15.29 -16.11
C ASN A 119 7.01 -14.04 -15.20
N TYR A 120 6.55 -12.87 -15.66
CA TYR A 120 6.65 -11.61 -14.91
C TYR A 120 6.09 -11.72 -13.48
N TRP A 121 5.03 -12.50 -13.29
CA TRP A 121 4.40 -12.75 -12.00
C TRP A 121 5.30 -13.48 -11.01
N SER A 122 6.01 -14.52 -11.48
CA SER A 122 6.91 -15.36 -10.67
C SER A 122 8.35 -14.85 -10.64
N TYR A 123 8.66 -13.77 -11.36
CA TYR A 123 10.02 -13.25 -11.48
C TYR A 123 10.50 -12.66 -10.16
N ILE A 124 11.63 -13.16 -9.65
CA ILE A 124 12.23 -12.71 -8.40
C ILE A 124 13.38 -11.73 -8.70
N VAL A 125 13.30 -10.52 -8.14
CA VAL A 125 14.43 -9.60 -8.08
C VAL A 125 15.47 -10.19 -7.11
N PRO A 126 16.78 -10.14 -7.42
CA PRO A 126 17.79 -10.67 -6.52
C PRO A 126 17.66 -10.13 -5.10
N LYS A 127 17.57 -11.02 -4.12
CA LYS A 127 17.28 -10.75 -2.70
C LYS A 127 15.91 -10.09 -2.44
N GLY A 128 15.01 -10.09 -3.40
CA GLY A 128 13.64 -9.61 -3.27
C GLY A 128 12.61 -10.73 -3.31
N GLU A 129 11.37 -10.39 -3.60
CA GLU A 129 10.27 -11.33 -3.76
C GLU A 129 9.64 -11.24 -5.17
N SER A 130 8.88 -12.27 -5.56
CA SER A 130 8.01 -12.23 -6.74
C SER A 130 6.65 -11.60 -6.40
N TYR A 131 5.89 -11.22 -7.43
CA TYR A 131 4.49 -10.81 -7.21
C TYR A 131 3.63 -11.95 -6.69
N GLU A 132 3.96 -13.19 -7.02
CA GLU A 132 3.29 -14.39 -6.50
C GLU A 132 3.46 -14.52 -4.98
N ILE A 133 4.68 -14.32 -4.46
CA ILE A 133 4.95 -14.33 -3.00
C ILE A 133 4.16 -13.21 -2.32
N LEU A 134 4.20 -11.98 -2.87
CA LEU A 134 3.41 -10.86 -2.39
C LEU A 134 1.91 -11.19 -2.39
N TYR A 135 1.41 -11.76 -3.50
CA TYR A 135 -0.01 -12.12 -3.63
C TYR A 135 -0.43 -13.10 -2.55
N ASN A 136 0.35 -14.15 -2.32
CA ASN A 136 0.01 -15.20 -1.35
C ASN A 136 -0.08 -14.65 0.08
N ARG A 137 0.92 -13.84 0.54
CA ARG A 137 0.89 -13.27 1.90
C ARG A 137 -0.22 -12.24 2.08
N VAL A 138 -0.44 -11.36 1.11
CA VAL A 138 -1.49 -10.34 1.17
C VAL A 138 -2.88 -10.97 1.09
N SER A 139 -3.07 -12.04 0.29
CA SER A 139 -4.32 -12.79 0.22
C SER A 139 -4.72 -13.42 1.55
N ALA A 140 -3.74 -13.93 2.29
CA ALA A 140 -3.97 -14.45 3.64
C ALA A 140 -4.52 -13.36 4.58
N VAL A 141 -3.97 -12.14 4.50
CA VAL A 141 -4.45 -10.98 5.28
C VAL A 141 -5.87 -10.57 4.86
N VAL A 142 -6.15 -10.47 3.56
CA VAL A 142 -7.51 -10.15 3.07
C VAL A 142 -8.53 -11.15 3.61
N ASN A 143 -8.20 -12.44 3.60
CA ASN A 143 -9.07 -13.49 4.12
C ASN A 143 -9.25 -13.40 5.64
N LYS A 144 -8.16 -13.13 6.40
CA LYS A 144 -8.18 -12.94 7.86
C LYS A 144 -9.16 -11.84 8.28
N TYR A 145 -9.17 -10.73 7.52
CA TYR A 145 -9.99 -9.56 7.85
C TYR A 145 -11.32 -9.49 7.09
N ARG A 146 -11.68 -10.49 6.29
CA ARG A 146 -12.88 -10.47 5.42
C ARG A 146 -14.20 -10.20 6.15
N LYS A 147 -14.26 -10.57 7.44
CA LYS A 147 -15.45 -10.40 8.29
C LYS A 147 -15.32 -9.23 9.29
N HIS A 148 -14.40 -8.32 9.07
CA HIS A 148 -14.13 -7.18 9.95
C HIS A 148 -14.32 -5.85 9.23
N ASN A 149 -14.71 -4.82 9.97
CA ASN A 149 -14.59 -3.44 9.51
C ASN A 149 -13.16 -3.00 9.69
N VAL A 150 -12.46 -2.63 8.60
CA VAL A 150 -11.02 -2.39 8.62
C VAL A 150 -10.65 -1.18 7.80
N VAL A 151 -9.71 -0.40 8.32
CA VAL A 151 -8.94 0.59 7.55
C VAL A 151 -7.52 0.04 7.42
N PHE A 152 -7.14 -0.37 6.21
CA PHE A 152 -5.77 -0.76 5.89
C PHE A 152 -4.94 0.45 5.50
N ILE A 153 -3.77 0.64 6.12
CA ILE A 153 -2.78 1.64 5.72
C ILE A 153 -1.56 0.89 5.20
N CYS A 154 -1.35 0.95 3.91
CA CYS A 154 -0.40 0.07 3.21
C CYS A 154 0.30 0.78 2.04
N HIS A 155 0.65 0.03 1.02
CA HIS A 155 1.49 0.42 -0.09
C HIS A 155 0.79 0.22 -1.43
N GLU A 156 1.44 0.66 -2.51
CA GLU A 156 0.87 0.57 -3.85
C GLU A 156 0.65 -0.87 -4.30
N MET A 157 1.70 -1.71 -4.23
CA MET A 157 1.59 -3.09 -4.72
C MET A 157 0.68 -3.95 -3.83
N VAL A 158 0.75 -3.74 -2.51
CA VAL A 158 -0.16 -4.37 -1.54
C VAL A 158 -1.61 -4.01 -1.87
N SER A 159 -1.92 -2.73 -2.09
CA SER A 159 -3.27 -2.30 -2.47
C SER A 159 -3.76 -2.91 -3.78
N LYS A 160 -2.88 -3.05 -4.80
CA LYS A 160 -3.24 -3.73 -6.05
C LYS A 160 -3.67 -5.17 -5.79
N VAL A 161 -2.89 -5.89 -4.99
CA VAL A 161 -3.17 -7.29 -4.63
C VAL A 161 -4.44 -7.40 -3.78
N MET A 162 -4.64 -6.53 -2.78
CA MET A 162 -5.88 -6.52 -1.98
C MET A 162 -7.10 -6.36 -2.87
N ARG A 163 -7.09 -5.39 -3.79
CA ARG A 163 -8.19 -5.16 -4.73
C ARG A 163 -8.39 -6.33 -5.69
N GLY A 164 -7.29 -6.90 -6.18
CA GLY A 164 -7.32 -8.10 -7.01
C GLY A 164 -8.02 -9.27 -6.33
N ASN A 165 -7.70 -9.50 -5.04
CA ASN A 165 -8.35 -10.52 -4.22
C ASN A 165 -9.84 -10.24 -3.99
N LEU A 166 -10.20 -9.00 -3.63
CA LEU A 166 -11.57 -8.61 -3.35
C LEU A 166 -12.48 -8.72 -4.59
N LEU A 167 -11.91 -8.49 -5.77
CA LEU A 167 -12.61 -8.53 -7.06
C LEU A 167 -12.43 -9.85 -7.83
N ASN A 168 -11.66 -10.81 -7.28
CA ASN A 168 -11.29 -12.08 -7.93
C ASN A 168 -10.62 -11.89 -9.30
N LEU A 169 -9.71 -10.90 -9.41
CA LEU A 169 -8.97 -10.61 -10.64
C LEU A 169 -7.83 -11.61 -10.86
N LYS A 170 -7.50 -11.83 -12.12
CA LYS A 170 -6.32 -12.61 -12.52
C LYS A 170 -5.03 -11.77 -12.39
N PRO A 171 -3.84 -12.39 -12.31
CA PRO A 171 -2.56 -11.70 -12.23
C PRO A 171 -2.34 -10.58 -13.26
N GLU A 172 -2.69 -10.84 -14.52
CA GLU A 172 -2.60 -9.89 -15.63
C GLU A 172 -3.50 -8.67 -15.48
N GLU A 173 -4.61 -8.77 -14.73
CA GLU A 173 -5.53 -7.69 -14.43
C GLU A 173 -5.10 -6.89 -13.20
N ILE A 174 -4.34 -7.50 -12.28
CA ILE A 174 -3.83 -6.86 -11.05
C ILE A 174 -2.65 -5.93 -11.36
N LEU A 175 -1.72 -6.37 -12.19
CA LEU A 175 -0.47 -5.64 -12.45
C LEU A 175 -0.67 -4.22 -13.00
N PRO A 176 -1.59 -3.95 -13.95
CA PRO A 176 -1.84 -2.61 -14.48
C PRO A 176 -2.58 -1.68 -13.51
N LEU A 177 -3.17 -2.20 -12.44
CA LEU A 177 -3.81 -1.35 -11.44
C LEU A 177 -2.81 -0.33 -10.87
N ASN A 178 -3.30 0.81 -10.42
CA ASN A 178 -2.50 1.77 -9.67
C ASN A 178 -3.23 2.21 -8.40
N HIS A 179 -2.53 2.87 -7.48
CA HIS A 179 -3.11 3.51 -6.32
C HIS A 179 -2.45 4.87 -6.12
N LYS A 180 -3.14 5.93 -6.50
CA LYS A 180 -2.70 7.30 -6.24
C LYS A 180 -2.79 7.60 -4.75
N GLN A 181 -1.94 8.49 -4.25
CA GLN A 181 -1.87 8.84 -2.82
C GLN A 181 -2.99 9.78 -2.35
N ASP A 182 -3.85 10.20 -3.25
CA ASP A 182 -5.03 11.04 -3.04
C ASP A 182 -6.35 10.27 -3.21
N LEU A 183 -6.30 8.95 -3.13
CA LEU A 183 -7.44 8.05 -3.23
C LEU A 183 -7.53 7.13 -2.03
N ILE A 184 -8.75 6.84 -1.59
CA ILE A 184 -9.09 5.75 -0.69
C ILE A 184 -9.98 4.78 -1.47
N TYR A 185 -9.65 3.49 -1.47
CA TYR A 185 -10.55 2.47 -1.99
C TYR A 185 -11.43 1.95 -0.86
N LYS A 186 -12.74 1.91 -1.10
CA LYS A 186 -13.75 1.34 -0.20
C LYS A 186 -14.34 0.10 -0.85
N PHE A 187 -14.41 -0.97 -0.07
CA PHE A 187 -15.08 -2.21 -0.44
C PHE A 187 -16.16 -2.57 0.59
N ASP A 188 -17.40 -2.69 0.12
CA ASP A 188 -18.57 -3.11 0.93
C ASP A 188 -19.46 -4.10 0.15
N GLY A 189 -18.84 -4.90 -0.72
CA GLY A 189 -19.44 -5.79 -1.71
C GLY A 189 -19.14 -5.31 -3.13
N GLU A 190 -18.98 -4.01 -3.30
CA GLU A 190 -18.49 -3.37 -4.51
C GLU A 190 -17.29 -2.50 -4.19
N LEU A 191 -16.37 -2.34 -5.16
CA LEU A 191 -15.21 -1.46 -5.00
C LEU A 191 -15.55 -0.06 -5.51
N THR A 192 -15.49 0.90 -4.62
CA THR A 192 -15.65 2.32 -4.93
C THR A 192 -14.42 3.13 -4.53
N THR A 193 -14.33 4.38 -4.97
CA THR A 193 -13.22 5.29 -4.64
C THR A 193 -13.73 6.55 -3.98
N LEU A 194 -13.01 6.99 -2.96
CA LEU A 194 -13.19 8.29 -2.32
C LEU A 194 -12.02 9.18 -2.71
N GLN A 195 -12.31 10.34 -3.31
CA GLN A 195 -11.30 11.35 -3.59
C GLN A 195 -10.95 12.09 -2.29
N VAL A 196 -9.67 12.19 -2.03
CA VAL A 196 -9.14 12.94 -0.89
C VAL A 196 -8.90 14.38 -1.36
N ASN A 197 -9.85 15.27 -1.10
CA ASN A 197 -9.85 16.64 -1.60
C ASN A 197 -9.42 17.67 -0.55
N ASN A 198 -8.68 18.69 -1.02
CA ASN A 198 -8.48 19.97 -0.31
C ASN A 198 -9.75 20.84 -0.39
N ARG A 199 -10.83 20.50 0.32
CA ARG A 199 -11.94 21.43 0.50
C ARG A 199 -12.01 21.94 1.92
#